data_318818491e6ebc879969f2257f864fe5
#
_entry.id   318818491e6ebc879969f2257f864fe5
#
_cell.length_a   1.000
_cell.length_b   1.000
_cell.length_c   1.000
_cell.angle_alpha   90.00
_cell.angle_beta   90.00
_cell.angle_gamma   90.00
#
_symmetry.space_group_name_H-M   'P 1'
#
loop_
_entity.id
_entity.type
_entity.pdbx_description
1 polymer ?
#
loop_
_entity_poly.entity_id
_entity_poly.type
_entity_poly.pdbx_seq_one_letter_code
_entity_poly.pdbx_strand_id
1 'polypeptide(L)'
;PSIELTVNKLGRVLSARACNPDAQLVLDGLELRNQSLQTAADAIVANMQANGYVSADANSILVTVEAGKGDARLCGRLADAVESAQTDCGMESAVLAQVLEDDPALEAYASAVGVSAGKAMLIRQISAQVQDLTGSELVGLPINDLNILAASNQVELSGIESIGAASTG
;
A
#
# COMPACT_ATOMS: atom_id res chain seq x y z
N PRO A 1 3.69 -3.79 7.51
CA PRO A 1 3.83 -2.34 7.73
C PRO A 1 2.86 -1.54 6.86
N SER A 2 2.37 -0.42 7.40
CA SER A 2 1.56 0.54 6.68
C SER A 2 2.26 1.88 6.66
N ILE A 3 2.59 2.37 5.47
CA ILE A 3 3.35 3.61 5.28
C ILE A 3 2.55 4.53 4.36
N GLU A 4 2.49 5.80 4.72
CA GLU A 4 1.93 6.85 3.87
C GLU A 4 3.04 7.78 3.39
N LEU A 5 3.07 8.01 2.08
CA LEU A 5 3.96 9.00 1.47
C LEU A 5 3.13 10.18 0.98
N THR A 6 3.56 11.37 1.32
CA THR A 6 3.05 12.59 0.71
C THR A 6 4.05 13.05 -0.35
N VAL A 7 3.57 13.25 -1.56
CA VAL A 7 4.42 13.65 -2.68
C VAL A 7 3.88 14.91 -3.34
N ASN A 8 4.78 15.70 -3.95
CA ASN A 8 4.40 16.88 -4.71
C ASN A 8 4.11 16.53 -6.18
N LYS A 9 3.71 17.53 -6.97
CA LYS A 9 3.40 17.36 -8.39
C LYS A 9 4.56 16.84 -9.24
N LEU A 10 5.79 17.03 -8.78
CA LEU A 10 7.00 16.57 -9.46
C LEU A 10 7.39 15.14 -9.08
N GLY A 11 6.60 14.49 -8.22
CA GLY A 11 6.88 13.15 -7.74
C GLY A 11 7.98 13.09 -6.69
N ARG A 12 8.25 14.20 -6.01
CA ARG A 12 9.21 14.24 -4.89
C ARG A 12 8.50 14.01 -3.57
N VAL A 13 9.10 13.22 -2.70
CA VAL A 13 8.56 12.92 -1.38
C VAL A 13 8.67 14.16 -0.49
N LEU A 14 7.54 14.59 0.06
CA LEU A 14 7.47 15.67 1.03
C LEU A 14 7.57 15.13 2.46
N SER A 15 6.92 14.00 2.72
CA SER A 15 6.96 13.34 4.02
C SER A 15 6.64 11.86 3.88
N ALA A 16 7.11 11.08 4.86
CA ALA A 16 6.76 9.68 5.02
C ALA A 16 6.24 9.47 6.45
N ARG A 17 5.12 8.79 6.58
CA ARG A 17 4.50 8.54 7.88
C ARG A 17 4.29 7.05 8.09
N ALA A 18 4.76 6.57 9.24
CA ALA A 18 4.45 5.22 9.70
C ALA A 18 3.06 5.21 10.33
N CYS A 19 2.20 4.31 9.87
CA CYS A 19 0.85 4.16 10.39
C CYS A 19 0.75 3.07 11.47
N ASN A 20 1.79 2.27 11.65
CA ASN A 20 1.87 1.25 12.69
C ASN A 20 3.33 1.00 13.10
N PRO A 21 3.58 0.26 14.19
CA PRO A 21 4.93 0.03 14.68
C PRO A 21 5.86 -0.65 13.66
N ASP A 22 5.35 -1.58 12.87
CA ASP A 22 6.13 -2.26 11.84
C ASP A 22 6.63 -1.28 10.77
N ALA A 23 5.77 -0.35 10.39
CA ALA A 23 6.15 0.70 9.44
C ALA A 23 7.22 1.62 10.01
N GLN A 24 7.17 1.88 11.31
CA GLN A 24 8.20 2.68 11.98
C GLN A 24 9.57 2.01 11.84
N LEU A 25 9.64 0.70 12.03
CA LEU A 25 10.90 -0.04 11.86
C LEU A 25 11.42 0.04 10.43
N VAL A 26 10.53 0.01 9.44
CA VAL A 26 10.92 0.13 8.03
C VAL A 26 11.42 1.53 7.70
N LEU A 27 10.79 2.56 8.24
CA LEU A 27 11.18 3.96 7.98
C LEU A 27 12.39 4.40 8.80
N ASP A 28 12.74 3.68 9.86
CA ASP A 28 13.80 4.07 10.76
C ASP A 28 15.15 4.16 10.03
N GLY A 29 15.82 5.29 10.17
CA GLY A 29 17.08 5.54 9.48
C GLY A 29 16.97 5.96 8.01
N LEU A 30 15.77 6.02 7.43
CA LEU A 30 15.58 6.45 6.05
C LEU A 30 15.40 7.97 5.95
N GLU A 31 16.11 8.56 5.01
CA GLU A 31 16.02 9.98 4.65
C GLU A 31 15.29 10.09 3.31
N LEU A 32 13.95 10.15 3.35
CA LEU A 32 13.12 10.11 2.15
C LEU A 32 12.72 11.49 1.62
N ARG A 33 12.83 12.51 2.45
CA ARG A 33 12.42 13.87 2.07
C ARG A 33 13.22 14.38 0.87
N ASN A 34 12.54 14.94 -0.10
CA ASN A 34 13.07 15.43 -1.38
C ASN A 34 13.61 14.34 -2.32
N GLN A 35 13.46 13.06 -1.97
CA GLN A 35 13.84 11.97 -2.85
C GLN A 35 12.80 11.76 -3.95
N SER A 36 13.24 11.19 -5.08
CA SER A 36 12.32 10.75 -6.12
C SER A 36 11.50 9.55 -5.64
N LEU A 37 10.37 9.29 -6.29
CA LEU A 37 9.55 8.11 -6.01
C LEU A 37 10.37 6.82 -6.15
N GLN A 38 11.21 6.72 -7.18
CA GLN A 38 12.03 5.52 -7.39
C GLN A 38 13.01 5.30 -6.24
N THR A 39 13.72 6.34 -5.82
CA THR A 39 14.68 6.25 -4.71
C THR A 39 13.96 5.90 -3.40
N ALA A 40 12.82 6.52 -3.13
CA ALA A 40 12.04 6.22 -1.93
C ALA A 40 11.50 4.79 -1.94
N ALA A 41 10.97 4.33 -3.07
CA ALA A 41 10.48 2.97 -3.21
C ALA A 41 11.61 1.94 -3.02
N ASP A 42 12.77 2.17 -3.63
CA ASP A 42 13.94 1.30 -3.48
C ASP A 42 14.35 1.17 -2.00
N ALA A 43 14.42 2.29 -1.29
CA ALA A 43 14.82 2.32 0.11
C ALA A 43 13.79 1.62 1.01
N ILE A 44 12.51 1.88 0.81
CA ILE A 44 11.44 1.27 1.59
C ILE A 44 11.39 -0.24 1.36
N VAL A 45 11.41 -0.68 0.10
CA VAL A 45 11.35 -2.11 -0.23
C VAL A 45 12.58 -2.86 0.31
N ALA A 46 13.76 -2.27 0.18
CA ALA A 46 14.99 -2.86 0.71
C ALA A 46 14.92 -3.02 2.24
N ASN A 47 14.40 -2.02 2.96
CA ASN A 47 14.22 -2.11 4.40
C ASN A 47 13.11 -3.08 4.80
N MET A 48 12.04 -3.18 4.03
CA MET A 48 11.01 -4.20 4.25
C MET A 48 11.61 -5.60 4.13
N GLN A 49 12.42 -5.83 3.11
CA GLN A 49 13.10 -7.11 2.92
C GLN A 49 14.07 -7.40 4.08
N ALA A 50 14.88 -6.42 4.46
CA ALA A 50 15.86 -6.57 5.55
C ALA A 50 15.20 -6.89 6.90
N ASN A 51 13.99 -6.40 7.11
CA ASN A 51 13.23 -6.66 8.34
C ASN A 51 12.30 -7.89 8.24
N GLY A 52 12.35 -8.63 7.14
CA GLY A 52 11.57 -9.84 6.95
C GLY A 52 10.07 -9.62 6.67
N TYR A 53 9.68 -8.41 6.31
CA TYR A 53 8.27 -8.10 6.01
C TYR A 53 7.84 -8.48 4.60
N VAL A 54 8.79 -8.74 3.73
CA VAL A 54 8.51 -9.14 2.35
C VAL A 54 9.32 -10.39 2.07
N SER A 55 8.66 -11.52 1.96
CA SER A 55 9.31 -12.78 1.58
C SER A 55 8.97 -13.13 0.13
N ALA A 56 9.81 -13.94 -0.50
CA ALA A 56 9.69 -14.27 -1.92
C ALA A 56 8.38 -14.98 -2.30
N ASP A 57 7.69 -15.56 -1.34
CA ASP A 57 6.66 -16.55 -1.63
C ASP A 57 5.20 -16.06 -1.60
N ALA A 58 4.89 -14.93 -1.02
CA ALA A 58 3.50 -14.45 -0.99
C ALA A 58 3.37 -13.04 -0.45
N ASN A 59 3.49 -12.06 -1.30
CA ASN A 59 3.28 -10.68 -0.84
C ASN A 59 2.50 -9.86 -1.84
N SER A 60 1.67 -8.99 -1.29
CA SER A 60 1.04 -7.93 -2.05
C SER A 60 1.38 -6.60 -1.40
N ILE A 61 1.66 -5.62 -2.23
CA ILE A 61 1.93 -4.25 -1.78
C ILE A 61 0.80 -3.37 -2.28
N LEU A 62 0.21 -2.62 -1.36
CA LEU A 62 -0.82 -1.65 -1.70
C LEU A 62 -0.19 -0.27 -1.81
N VAL A 63 -0.34 0.32 -2.98
CA VAL A 63 0.11 1.67 -3.29
C VAL A 63 -1.11 2.57 -3.38
N THR A 64 -1.14 3.63 -2.61
CA THR A 64 -2.25 4.57 -2.58
C THR A 64 -1.76 5.98 -2.78
N VAL A 65 -2.42 6.71 -3.66
CA VAL A 65 -2.20 8.14 -3.87
C VAL A 65 -3.48 8.89 -3.53
N GLU A 66 -3.38 9.89 -2.68
CA GLU A 66 -4.53 10.76 -2.37
C GLU A 66 -4.72 11.78 -3.48
N ALA A 67 -5.94 11.82 -4.00
CA ALA A 67 -6.30 12.62 -5.16
C ALA A 67 -6.73 14.04 -4.83
N GLY A 68 -6.15 14.68 -3.86
CA GLY A 68 -6.35 16.13 -3.76
C GLY A 68 -5.74 16.85 -4.96
N LYS A 69 -4.71 16.27 -5.53
CA LYS A 69 -3.91 16.87 -6.59
C LYS A 69 -3.10 15.82 -7.35
N GLY A 70 -3.24 14.57 -6.97
CA GLY A 70 -2.61 13.46 -7.64
C GLY A 70 -3.50 12.98 -8.74
N ASP A 71 -2.98 12.86 -9.89
CA ASP A 71 -3.67 12.21 -10.97
C ASP A 71 -3.34 10.70 -10.97
N ALA A 72 -4.04 9.97 -11.80
CA ALA A 72 -3.81 8.55 -12.00
C ALA A 72 -2.37 8.24 -12.45
N ARG A 73 -1.69 9.21 -13.07
CA ARG A 73 -0.29 9.05 -13.48
C ARG A 73 0.65 8.93 -12.29
N LEU A 74 0.41 9.71 -11.23
CA LEU A 74 1.24 9.64 -10.03
C LEU A 74 1.10 8.27 -9.37
N CYS A 75 -0.11 7.73 -9.30
CA CYS A 75 -0.37 6.39 -8.80
C CYS A 75 0.37 5.33 -9.64
N GLY A 76 0.25 5.40 -10.96
CA GLY A 76 0.95 4.51 -11.88
C GLY A 76 2.47 4.59 -11.74
N ARG A 77 3.02 5.79 -11.63
CA ARG A 77 4.46 6.00 -11.43
C ARG A 77 4.94 5.40 -10.11
N LEU A 78 4.17 5.56 -9.05
CA LEU A 78 4.54 4.98 -7.75
C LEU A 78 4.45 3.45 -7.79
N ALA A 79 3.41 2.90 -8.41
CA ALA A 79 3.28 1.46 -8.58
C ALA A 79 4.45 0.87 -9.40
N ASP A 80 4.81 1.52 -10.50
CA ASP A 80 5.96 1.13 -11.32
C ASP A 80 7.27 1.21 -10.53
N ALA A 81 7.44 2.24 -9.72
CA ALA A 81 8.63 2.39 -8.88
C ALA A 81 8.73 1.25 -7.85
N VAL A 82 7.63 0.87 -7.22
CA VAL A 82 7.59 -0.25 -6.28
C VAL A 82 7.87 -1.57 -6.98
N GLU A 83 7.28 -1.81 -8.13
CA GLU A 83 7.53 -3.01 -8.94
C GLU A 83 9.01 -3.11 -9.34
N SER A 84 9.60 -2.02 -9.80
CA SER A 84 11.01 -1.94 -10.14
C SER A 84 11.91 -2.23 -8.94
N ALA A 85 11.59 -1.66 -7.78
CA ALA A 85 12.32 -1.89 -6.54
C ALA A 85 12.30 -3.37 -6.13
N GLN A 86 11.16 -4.03 -6.27
CA GLN A 86 11.02 -5.46 -6.01
C GLN A 86 11.88 -6.29 -6.95
N THR A 87 11.85 -5.96 -8.23
CA THR A 87 12.66 -6.66 -9.24
C THR A 87 14.14 -6.55 -8.91
N ASP A 88 14.61 -5.36 -8.54
CA ASP A 88 16.00 -5.13 -8.16
C ASP A 88 16.40 -5.92 -6.92
N CYS A 89 15.47 -6.20 -6.03
CA CYS A 89 15.69 -7.03 -4.84
C CYS A 89 15.45 -8.52 -5.08
N GLY A 90 15.10 -8.92 -6.29
CA GLY A 90 14.81 -10.32 -6.62
C GLY A 90 13.50 -10.83 -6.04
N MET A 91 12.52 -9.93 -5.84
CA MET A 91 11.23 -10.25 -5.27
C MET A 91 10.12 -10.14 -6.30
N GLU A 92 9.11 -11.00 -6.17
CA GLU A 92 7.90 -10.94 -6.97
C GLU A 92 6.71 -10.81 -6.02
N SER A 93 6.01 -9.70 -6.10
CA SER A 93 4.77 -9.48 -5.33
C SER A 93 3.75 -8.81 -6.22
N ALA A 94 2.48 -9.07 -5.97
CA ALA A 94 1.42 -8.30 -6.59
C ALA A 94 1.42 -6.87 -6.03
N VAL A 95 1.28 -5.89 -6.90
CA VAL A 95 1.13 -4.48 -6.52
C VAL A 95 -0.29 -4.06 -6.82
N LEU A 96 -1.00 -3.62 -5.79
CA LEU A 96 -2.33 -3.05 -5.91
C LEU A 96 -2.20 -1.53 -5.89
N ALA A 97 -2.73 -0.86 -6.88
CA ALA A 97 -2.64 0.59 -6.99
C ALA A 97 -4.03 1.23 -6.92
N GLN A 98 -4.17 2.27 -6.12
CA GLN A 98 -5.41 3.01 -6.00
C GLN A 98 -5.18 4.50 -5.83
N VAL A 99 -6.16 5.29 -6.27
CA VAL A 99 -6.25 6.72 -5.99
C VAL A 99 -7.41 6.93 -5.05
N LEU A 100 -7.19 7.63 -3.94
CA LEU A 100 -8.24 7.98 -3.00
C LEU A 100 -8.61 9.45 -3.13
N GLU A 101 -9.91 9.72 -3.10
CA GLU A 101 -10.42 11.06 -2.90
C GLU A 101 -10.37 11.42 -1.41
N ASP A 102 -10.37 12.71 -1.14
CA ASP A 102 -10.39 13.22 0.23
C ASP A 102 -11.63 12.70 0.98
N ASP A 103 -11.40 11.91 2.03
CA ASP A 103 -12.46 11.30 2.82
C ASP A 103 -12.06 11.35 4.31
N PRO A 104 -12.45 12.44 5.01
CA PRO A 104 -12.09 12.60 6.42
C PRO A 104 -12.57 11.46 7.33
N ALA A 105 -13.71 10.85 7.02
CA ALA A 105 -14.23 9.73 7.81
C ALA A 105 -13.35 8.48 7.65
N LEU A 106 -12.87 8.23 6.43
CA LEU A 106 -11.94 7.13 6.15
C LEU A 106 -10.61 7.36 6.86
N GLU A 107 -10.08 8.58 6.80
CA GLU A 107 -8.83 8.94 7.48
C GLU A 107 -8.94 8.80 9.00
N ALA A 108 -10.05 9.23 9.58
CA ALA A 108 -10.30 9.08 11.01
C ALA A 108 -10.35 7.60 11.42
N TYR A 109 -11.02 6.76 10.64
CA TYR A 109 -11.07 5.33 10.87
C TYR A 109 -9.66 4.71 10.76
N ALA A 110 -8.95 5.00 9.70
CA ALA A 110 -7.59 4.49 9.48
C ALA A 110 -6.65 4.83 10.65
N SER A 111 -6.70 6.07 11.10
CA SER A 111 -5.91 6.55 12.24
C SER A 111 -6.28 5.82 13.54
N ALA A 112 -7.58 5.62 13.76
CA ALA A 112 -8.07 4.95 14.98
C ALA A 112 -7.61 3.49 15.07
N VAL A 113 -7.49 2.79 13.94
CA VAL A 113 -7.09 1.38 13.90
C VAL A 113 -5.62 1.17 13.52
N GLY A 114 -4.86 2.23 13.28
CA GLY A 114 -3.42 2.15 13.04
C GLY A 114 -3.02 1.61 11.67
N VAL A 115 -3.81 1.92 10.63
CA VAL A 115 -3.49 1.55 9.25
C VAL A 115 -3.44 2.78 8.35
N SER A 116 -2.94 2.63 7.13
CA SER A 116 -3.01 3.70 6.15
C SER A 116 -4.44 3.88 5.63
N ALA A 117 -4.76 5.06 5.12
CA ALA A 117 -6.04 5.33 4.48
C ALA A 117 -6.30 4.36 3.31
N GLY A 118 -5.25 3.99 2.58
CA GLY A 118 -5.35 3.02 1.49
C GLY A 118 -5.76 1.63 1.97
N LYS A 119 -5.14 1.13 3.02
CA LYS A 119 -5.52 -0.16 3.62
C LYS A 119 -6.93 -0.10 4.18
N ALA A 120 -7.31 1.01 4.81
CA ALA A 120 -8.66 1.21 5.33
C ALA A 120 -9.72 1.15 4.21
N MET A 121 -9.43 1.71 3.04
CA MET A 121 -10.33 1.61 1.87
C MET A 121 -10.46 0.17 1.40
N LEU A 122 -9.38 -0.57 1.31
CA LEU A 122 -9.39 -1.99 0.94
C LEU A 122 -10.25 -2.80 1.92
N ILE A 123 -10.04 -2.60 3.21
CA ILE A 123 -10.84 -3.25 4.28
C ILE A 123 -12.32 -2.90 4.13
N ARG A 124 -12.65 -1.64 3.92
CA ARG A 124 -14.03 -1.18 3.74
C ARG A 124 -14.72 -1.88 2.57
N GLN A 125 -14.04 -1.99 1.44
CA GLN A 125 -14.60 -2.66 0.27
C GLN A 125 -14.83 -4.15 0.50
N ILE A 126 -13.91 -4.83 1.16
CA ILE A 126 -14.06 -6.26 1.47
C ILE A 126 -15.19 -6.47 2.47
N SER A 127 -15.23 -5.72 3.56
CA SER A 127 -16.28 -5.88 4.60
C SER A 127 -17.67 -5.53 4.11
N ALA A 128 -17.78 -4.64 3.12
CA ALA A 128 -19.07 -4.30 2.52
C ALA A 128 -19.65 -5.41 1.64
N GLN A 129 -18.81 -6.29 1.11
CA GLN A 129 -19.22 -7.33 0.16
C GLN A 129 -19.21 -8.74 0.75
N VAL A 130 -18.53 -8.95 1.86
CA VAL A 130 -18.46 -10.24 2.56
C VAL A 130 -19.18 -10.14 3.89
N GLN A 131 -20.34 -10.79 3.98
CA GLN A 131 -21.28 -10.60 5.09
C GLN A 131 -20.74 -11.01 6.47
N ASP A 132 -19.88 -11.99 6.52
CA ASP A 132 -19.40 -12.57 7.78
C ASP A 132 -18.07 -11.99 8.25
N LEU A 133 -17.52 -10.99 7.56
CA LEU A 133 -16.26 -10.36 7.88
C LEU A 133 -16.45 -8.91 8.31
N THR A 134 -15.96 -8.59 9.49
CA THR A 134 -15.97 -7.21 9.99
C THR A 134 -14.64 -6.53 9.76
N GLY A 135 -14.66 -5.20 9.71
CA GLY A 135 -13.43 -4.43 9.58
C GLY A 135 -12.38 -4.73 10.65
N SER A 136 -12.81 -4.98 11.89
CA SER A 136 -11.91 -5.31 12.99
C SER A 136 -11.17 -6.63 12.80
N GLU A 137 -11.77 -7.60 12.13
CA GLU A 137 -11.12 -8.87 11.80
C GLU A 137 -10.10 -8.71 10.70
N LEU A 138 -10.30 -7.74 9.80
CA LEU A 138 -9.46 -7.51 8.62
C LEU A 138 -8.24 -6.63 8.91
N VAL A 139 -8.31 -5.77 9.93
CA VAL A 139 -7.27 -4.79 10.26
C VAL A 139 -5.91 -5.45 10.51
N GLY A 140 -5.89 -6.59 11.17
CA GLY A 140 -4.65 -7.30 11.49
C GLY A 140 -4.06 -8.11 10.33
N LEU A 141 -4.75 -8.22 9.20
CA LEU A 141 -4.30 -9.03 8.09
C LEU A 141 -3.31 -8.28 7.21
N PRO A 142 -2.26 -8.95 6.70
CA PRO A 142 -1.40 -8.39 5.67
C PRO A 142 -2.16 -8.10 4.38
N ILE A 143 -1.65 -7.21 3.55
CA ILE A 143 -2.25 -6.89 2.24
C ILE A 143 -2.43 -8.15 1.39
N ASN A 144 -1.46 -9.07 1.42
CA ASN A 144 -1.58 -10.31 0.68
C ASN A 144 -2.80 -11.14 1.09
N ASP A 145 -3.06 -11.26 2.39
CA ASP A 145 -4.21 -12.00 2.90
C ASP A 145 -5.52 -11.30 2.53
N LEU A 146 -5.56 -9.98 2.58
CA LEU A 146 -6.71 -9.20 2.13
C LEU A 146 -6.96 -9.39 0.63
N ASN A 147 -5.91 -9.42 -0.17
CA ASN A 147 -6.02 -9.67 -1.61
C ASN A 147 -6.56 -11.07 -1.89
N ILE A 148 -6.07 -12.08 -1.19
CA ILE A 148 -6.56 -13.46 -1.30
C ILE A 148 -8.02 -13.56 -0.89
N LEU A 149 -8.42 -12.92 0.22
CA LEU A 149 -9.80 -12.89 0.66
C LEU A 149 -10.72 -12.24 -0.38
N ALA A 150 -10.30 -11.12 -0.94
CA ALA A 150 -11.06 -10.44 -1.99
C ALA A 150 -11.25 -11.35 -3.21
N ALA A 151 -10.18 -12.00 -3.67
CA ALA A 151 -10.24 -12.91 -4.81
C ALA A 151 -11.10 -14.14 -4.52
N SER A 152 -10.94 -14.74 -3.36
CA SER A 152 -11.69 -15.95 -2.95
C SER A 152 -13.18 -15.71 -2.79
N ASN A 153 -13.57 -14.49 -2.42
CA ASN A 153 -14.97 -14.11 -2.23
C ASN A 153 -15.55 -13.32 -3.42
N GLN A 154 -14.80 -13.22 -4.53
CA GLN A 154 -15.22 -12.51 -5.73
C GLN A 154 -15.59 -11.04 -5.44
N VAL A 155 -14.83 -10.40 -4.54
CA VAL A 155 -15.04 -9.00 -4.21
C VAL A 155 -14.57 -8.12 -5.36
N GLU A 156 -15.43 -7.22 -5.81
CA GLU A 156 -15.07 -6.21 -6.79
C GLU A 156 -14.39 -5.04 -6.11
N LEU A 157 -13.08 -4.88 -6.34
CA LEU A 157 -12.30 -3.79 -5.80
C LEU A 157 -12.37 -2.59 -6.74
N SER A 158 -13.35 -1.71 -6.48
CA SER A 158 -13.53 -0.49 -7.28
C SER A 158 -12.36 0.46 -7.10
N GLY A 159 -11.80 0.92 -8.22
CA GLY A 159 -10.72 1.91 -8.20
C GLY A 159 -9.36 1.35 -7.76
N ILE A 160 -9.22 0.05 -7.61
CA ILE A 160 -7.97 -0.61 -7.28
C ILE A 160 -7.54 -1.47 -8.46
N GLU A 161 -6.37 -1.20 -9.01
CA GLU A 161 -5.79 -1.96 -10.12
C GLU A 161 -4.68 -2.87 -9.62
N SER A 162 -4.62 -4.08 -10.15
CA SER A 162 -3.53 -5.02 -9.90
C SER A 162 -2.47 -4.87 -10.98
N ILE A 163 -1.22 -4.68 -10.56
CA ILE A 163 -0.07 -4.47 -11.44
C ILE A 163 1.00 -5.52 -11.09
N GLY A 164 1.74 -5.97 -12.09
CA GLY A 164 2.86 -6.90 -11.89
C GLY A 164 2.44 -8.36 -11.93
N ALA A 165 3.21 -9.24 -11.26
CA ALA A 165 2.91 -10.66 -11.19
C ALA A 165 1.53 -10.85 -10.61
N ALA A 166 0.56 -10.72 -11.47
CA ALA A 166 -0.82 -10.85 -11.09
C ALA A 166 -0.98 -12.14 -10.31
N SER A 167 -1.56 -12.03 -9.16
CA SER A 167 -2.22 -13.12 -8.52
C SER A 167 -2.85 -14.00 -9.57
N THR A 168 -2.18 -15.03 -9.94
CA THR A 168 -2.84 -16.17 -10.51
C THR A 168 -3.70 -16.72 -9.38
N GLY A 169 -4.87 -16.21 -9.32
CA GLY A 169 -5.85 -16.61 -8.33
C GLY A 169 -6.16 -18.07 -8.43
#